data_d1eb1e50872cb0b59c13234bb033bc70
#
_entry.id   d1eb1e50872cb0b59c13234bb033bc70
#
_cell.length_a   1.000
_cell.length_b   1.000
_cell.length_c   1.000
_cell.angle_alpha   90.00
_cell.angle_beta   90.00
_cell.angle_gamma   90.00
#
_symmetry.space_group_name_H-M   'P 1'
#
loop_
_entity.id
_entity.type
_entity.pdbx_description
1 polymer ?
#
loop_
_entity_poly.entity_id
_entity_poly.type
_entity_poly.pdbx_seq_one_letter_code
_entity_poly.pdbx_strand_id
1 'polypeptide(L)'
;MKNILISLFSILFIFACSSVETVDVQETKTVDLTSPESDSGSSMSELDIGEPYTKVFFDYDDDTLREDALSDLLAISRLMKENSRYTLLVEGHADERGTREYNLALSERRASAVEDFLVSTGVSSFNIEVVGYGEEKPVDAASNQNAWAKNRRAELYFIK
;
A
#
# COMPACT_ATOMS: atom_id res chain seq x y z
N MET A 1 20.31 35.66 -46.51
CA MET A 1 19.12 36.18 -47.20
C MET A 1 18.06 35.13 -47.20
N LYS A 2 17.09 35.20 -46.31
CA LYS A 2 15.70 34.78 -46.51
C LYS A 2 14.96 34.89 -45.18
N ASN A 3 14.02 35.79 -45.16
CA ASN A 3 13.20 36.21 -44.03
C ASN A 3 12.25 35.10 -43.61
N ILE A 4 12.15 34.85 -42.30
CA ILE A 4 11.11 34.00 -41.72
C ILE A 4 10.10 34.92 -41.02
N LEU A 5 8.89 34.95 -41.58
CA LEU A 5 7.72 35.62 -41.00
C LEU A 5 7.27 34.90 -39.72
N ILE A 6 7.21 35.68 -38.63
CA ILE A 6 6.62 35.25 -37.38
C ILE A 6 5.13 35.64 -37.44
N SER A 7 4.27 34.62 -37.52
CA SER A 7 2.80 34.81 -37.39
C SER A 7 2.40 34.79 -35.92
N LEU A 8 2.00 35.94 -35.44
CA LEU A 8 1.43 36.16 -34.10
C LEU A 8 -0.03 35.71 -34.13
N PHE A 9 -0.36 34.57 -33.49
CA PHE A 9 -1.75 34.15 -33.30
C PHE A 9 -2.20 34.56 -31.90
N SER A 10 -2.93 35.67 -31.82
CA SER A 10 -3.56 36.23 -30.61
C SER A 10 -4.86 35.47 -30.35
N ILE A 11 -4.89 34.61 -29.32
CA ILE A 11 -6.15 34.00 -28.85
C ILE A 11 -6.71 34.85 -27.71
N LEU A 12 -7.84 35.50 -28.02
CA LEU A 12 -8.65 36.27 -27.12
C LEU A 12 -9.50 35.35 -26.24
N PHE A 13 -9.18 35.24 -24.96
CA PHE A 13 -10.00 34.52 -23.97
C PHE A 13 -11.13 35.42 -23.46
N ILE A 14 -12.34 35.07 -23.83
CA ILE A 14 -13.56 35.72 -23.33
C ILE A 14 -13.93 35.06 -22.01
N PHE A 15 -13.84 35.83 -20.92
CA PHE A 15 -14.36 35.45 -19.60
C PHE A 15 -15.88 35.62 -19.61
N ALA A 16 -16.61 34.51 -19.58
CA ALA A 16 -18.05 34.51 -19.30
C ALA A 16 -18.25 34.34 -17.80
N CYS A 17 -18.70 35.43 -17.17
CA CYS A 17 -19.15 35.47 -15.79
C CYS A 17 -20.56 34.88 -15.75
N SER A 18 -20.75 33.70 -15.16
CA SER A 18 -22.07 33.11 -14.91
C SER A 18 -22.47 33.30 -13.46
N SER A 19 -23.66 33.91 -13.31
CA SER A 19 -24.29 34.33 -12.07
C SER A 19 -24.59 33.12 -11.15
N VAL A 20 -24.30 33.30 -9.86
CA VAL A 20 -24.76 32.41 -8.80
C VAL A 20 -26.24 32.62 -8.54
N GLU A 21 -27.05 31.62 -8.82
CA GLU A 21 -28.45 31.57 -8.37
C GLU A 21 -28.47 31.01 -6.93
N THR A 22 -29.01 31.85 -6.05
CA THR A 22 -29.31 31.49 -4.65
C THR A 22 -30.56 30.62 -4.64
N VAL A 23 -30.39 29.34 -4.27
CA VAL A 23 -31.51 28.43 -4.02
C VAL A 23 -32.00 28.63 -2.59
N ASP A 24 -33.26 28.95 -2.49
CA ASP A 24 -34.07 29.16 -1.31
C ASP A 24 -34.17 27.88 -0.48
N VAL A 25 -33.86 27.99 0.82
CA VAL A 25 -33.95 26.88 1.76
C VAL A 25 -35.39 26.76 2.23
N GLN A 26 -36.16 25.86 1.65
CA GLN A 26 -37.44 25.46 2.24
C GLN A 26 -37.22 24.35 3.28
N GLU A 27 -37.55 24.72 4.49
CA GLU A 27 -37.76 23.91 5.66
C GLU A 27 -38.86 22.86 5.39
N THR A 28 -38.49 21.55 5.42
CA THR A 28 -39.50 20.49 5.43
C THR A 28 -39.04 19.30 6.30
N LYS A 29 -39.73 19.23 7.44
CA LYS A 29 -40.31 18.03 8.01
C LYS A 29 -39.39 16.90 8.44
N THR A 30 -39.22 16.81 9.73
CA THR A 30 -38.82 15.61 10.46
C THR A 30 -39.60 14.40 9.98
N VAL A 31 -38.91 13.46 9.36
CA VAL A 31 -39.39 12.10 9.16
C VAL A 31 -38.58 11.20 10.07
N ASP A 32 -39.27 10.69 11.08
CA ASP A 32 -38.84 9.60 11.93
C ASP A 32 -38.67 8.36 11.05
N LEU A 33 -37.44 7.93 10.81
CA LEU A 33 -37.13 6.70 10.10
C LEU A 33 -36.42 5.78 11.06
N THR A 34 -37.24 4.96 11.68
CA THR A 34 -36.86 3.62 12.17
C THR A 34 -35.83 3.00 11.25
N SER A 35 -34.70 2.65 11.80
CA SER A 35 -33.61 1.92 11.13
C SER A 35 -34.15 0.66 10.45
N PRO A 36 -33.76 0.41 9.19
CA PRO A 36 -33.43 -0.94 8.80
C PRO A 36 -31.92 -1.13 8.96
N GLU A 37 -31.55 -2.08 9.74
CA GLU A 37 -30.27 -2.76 9.63
C GLU A 37 -30.03 -3.08 8.16
N SER A 38 -29.11 -2.39 7.52
CA SER A 38 -28.46 -2.89 6.33
C SER A 38 -27.04 -3.25 6.71
N ASP A 39 -26.93 -4.47 7.19
CA ASP A 39 -25.79 -5.32 6.96
C ASP A 39 -25.32 -5.15 5.51
N SER A 40 -24.20 -4.50 5.34
CA SER A 40 -23.30 -4.55 4.18
C SER A 40 -22.02 -3.79 4.48
N GLY A 41 -21.46 -3.92 5.66
CA GLY A 41 -20.06 -3.92 5.84
C GLY A 41 -19.59 -5.31 5.43
N SER A 42 -19.28 -5.52 4.15
CA SER A 42 -18.36 -6.58 3.78
C SER A 42 -17.03 -6.23 4.44
N SER A 43 -16.94 -6.54 5.71
CA SER A 43 -15.73 -6.87 6.39
C SER A 43 -15.07 -7.89 5.44
N MET A 44 -14.02 -7.51 4.77
CA MET A 44 -13.05 -8.48 4.25
C MET A 44 -12.78 -9.34 5.48
N SER A 45 -13.40 -10.51 5.49
CA SER A 45 -13.16 -11.51 6.51
C SER A 45 -11.65 -11.62 6.57
N GLU A 46 -11.11 -11.33 7.75
CA GLU A 46 -9.75 -11.62 8.11
C GLU A 46 -9.47 -13.02 7.56
N LEU A 47 -8.79 -13.07 6.42
CA LEU A 47 -8.35 -14.33 5.84
C LEU A 47 -7.60 -14.98 6.99
N ASP A 48 -8.00 -16.17 7.38
CA ASP A 48 -7.23 -16.97 8.33
C ASP A 48 -5.91 -17.36 7.64
N ILE A 49 -5.08 -16.33 7.51
CA ILE A 49 -3.74 -16.43 6.94
C ILE A 49 -2.93 -17.01 8.06
N GLY A 50 -2.59 -18.27 7.95
CA GLY A 50 -1.77 -18.99 8.93
C GLY A 50 -0.44 -18.29 9.22
N GLU A 51 0.51 -19.00 9.78
CA GLU A 51 1.85 -18.45 10.01
C GLU A 51 2.53 -18.03 8.69
N PRO A 52 3.32 -16.95 8.68
CA PRO A 52 4.04 -16.52 7.49
C PRO A 52 5.03 -17.62 7.03
N TYR A 53 5.09 -17.81 5.71
CA TYR A 53 6.06 -18.73 5.11
C TYR A 53 7.50 -18.30 5.40
N THR A 54 7.78 -17.00 5.33
CA THR A 54 9.08 -16.43 5.73
C THR A 54 8.94 -14.98 6.19
N LYS A 55 9.96 -14.47 6.86
CA LYS A 55 10.08 -13.09 7.32
C LYS A 55 11.38 -12.48 6.83
N VAL A 56 11.29 -11.26 6.29
CA VAL A 56 12.43 -10.45 5.86
C VAL A 56 12.60 -9.30 6.85
N PHE A 57 13.79 -9.11 7.38
CA PHE A 57 14.06 -8.05 8.36
C PHE A 57 14.82 -6.88 7.73
N PHE A 58 14.59 -5.69 8.29
CA PHE A 58 15.16 -4.43 7.81
C PHE A 58 15.92 -3.71 8.90
N ASP A 59 16.89 -2.90 8.48
CA ASP A 59 17.60 -2.01 9.39
C ASP A 59 16.73 -0.79 9.78
N TYR A 60 17.21 -0.02 10.74
CA TYR A 60 16.48 1.16 11.20
C TYR A 60 16.36 2.19 10.09
N ASP A 61 15.14 2.65 9.86
CA ASP A 61 14.83 3.68 8.86
C ASP A 61 15.27 3.30 7.44
N ASP A 62 15.28 2.00 7.12
CA ASP A 62 15.75 1.45 5.85
C ASP A 62 14.69 0.50 5.26
N ASP A 63 14.57 0.52 3.94
CA ASP A 63 13.74 -0.38 3.12
C ASP A 63 14.59 -1.25 2.17
N THR A 64 15.90 -1.20 2.30
CA THR A 64 16.83 -2.02 1.51
C THR A 64 16.81 -3.47 1.99
N LEU A 65 16.70 -4.40 1.04
CA LEU A 65 16.80 -5.83 1.33
C LEU A 65 18.21 -6.20 1.79
N ARG A 66 18.28 -6.88 2.92
CA ARG A 66 19.54 -7.39 3.47
C ARG A 66 19.97 -8.66 2.72
N GLU A 67 21.27 -8.89 2.68
CA GLU A 67 21.84 -10.06 1.98
C GLU A 67 21.34 -11.41 2.54
N ASP A 68 21.05 -11.47 3.84
CA ASP A 68 20.53 -12.67 4.50
C ASP A 68 19.13 -13.09 4.02
N ALA A 69 18.31 -12.13 3.53
CA ALA A 69 16.98 -12.40 2.99
C ALA A 69 17.00 -12.92 1.54
N LEU A 70 18.06 -12.66 0.78
CA LEU A 70 18.06 -12.92 -0.66
C LEU A 70 17.92 -14.39 -1.02
N SER A 71 18.50 -15.30 -0.22
CA SER A 71 18.40 -16.74 -0.44
C SER A 71 16.96 -17.26 -0.32
N ASP A 72 16.24 -16.78 0.68
CA ASP A 72 14.84 -17.17 0.92
C ASP A 72 13.92 -16.59 -0.16
N LEU A 73 14.13 -15.35 -0.55
CA LEU A 73 13.39 -14.72 -1.63
C LEU A 73 13.63 -15.41 -2.99
N LEU A 74 14.85 -15.88 -3.26
CA LEU A 74 15.12 -16.68 -4.46
C LEU A 74 14.42 -18.05 -4.42
N ALA A 75 14.30 -18.67 -3.25
CA ALA A 75 13.55 -19.92 -3.09
C ALA A 75 12.05 -19.70 -3.36
N ILE A 76 11.47 -18.62 -2.82
CA ILE A 76 10.08 -18.21 -3.08
C ILE A 76 9.87 -17.96 -4.57
N SER A 77 10.77 -17.22 -5.22
CA SER A 77 10.69 -16.96 -6.66
C SER A 77 10.63 -18.25 -7.48
N ARG A 78 11.44 -19.25 -7.16
CA ARG A 78 11.40 -20.56 -7.84
C ARG A 78 10.06 -21.25 -7.63
N LEU A 79 9.60 -21.30 -6.38
CA LEU A 79 8.34 -21.94 -6.02
C LEU A 79 7.14 -21.29 -6.76
N MET A 80 7.08 -19.97 -6.85
CA MET A 80 6.03 -19.26 -7.56
C MET A 80 6.09 -19.45 -9.07
N LYS A 81 7.28 -19.55 -9.65
CA LYS A 81 7.43 -19.84 -11.10
C LYS A 81 7.04 -21.26 -11.45
N GLU A 82 7.27 -22.22 -10.56
CA GLU A 82 6.85 -23.62 -10.74
C GLU A 82 5.34 -23.79 -10.55
N ASN A 83 4.70 -22.90 -9.78
CA ASN A 83 3.29 -22.98 -9.40
C ASN A 83 2.58 -21.63 -9.60
N SER A 84 2.23 -21.32 -10.83
CA SER A 84 1.60 -20.04 -11.22
C SER A 84 0.22 -19.75 -10.56
N ARG A 85 -0.32 -20.70 -9.81
CA ARG A 85 -1.59 -20.54 -9.05
C ARG A 85 -1.39 -19.93 -7.67
N TYR A 86 -0.17 -19.83 -7.20
CA TYR A 86 0.09 -19.18 -5.91
C TYR A 86 0.03 -17.67 -6.07
N THR A 87 -0.64 -17.04 -5.14
CA THR A 87 -0.54 -15.61 -4.87
C THR A 87 0.24 -15.41 -3.57
N LEU A 88 1.13 -14.45 -3.56
CA LEU A 88 1.93 -14.10 -2.40
C LEU A 88 1.41 -12.78 -1.83
N LEU A 89 1.01 -12.79 -0.57
CA LEU A 89 0.74 -11.57 0.19
C LEU A 89 2.02 -11.18 0.94
N VAL A 90 2.44 -9.92 0.77
CA VAL A 90 3.61 -9.33 1.44
C VAL A 90 3.13 -8.23 2.37
N GLU A 91 3.20 -8.47 3.67
CA GLU A 91 2.84 -7.52 4.70
C GLU A 91 4.07 -6.79 5.24
N GLY A 92 4.15 -5.48 5.07
CA GLY A 92 5.22 -4.64 5.60
C GLY A 92 4.90 -4.08 6.97
N HIS A 93 5.91 -3.99 7.83
CA HIS A 93 5.79 -3.48 9.19
C HIS A 93 6.95 -2.54 9.55
N ALA A 94 6.69 -1.64 10.48
CA ALA A 94 7.66 -0.73 11.08
C ALA A 94 7.72 -0.90 12.59
N ASP A 95 8.76 -0.38 13.22
CA ASP A 95 8.78 -0.22 14.67
C ASP A 95 8.03 1.08 15.09
N GLU A 96 7.75 1.25 16.38
CA GLU A 96 6.96 2.35 16.94
C GLU A 96 7.61 3.75 16.84
N ARG A 97 8.84 3.86 16.37
CA ARG A 97 9.56 5.14 16.33
C ARG A 97 9.24 5.88 15.04
N GLY A 98 8.75 7.11 15.18
CA GLY A 98 8.36 7.96 14.06
C GLY A 98 6.91 8.43 14.17
N THR A 99 6.37 8.97 13.08
CA THR A 99 4.94 9.25 13.00
C THR A 99 4.22 8.07 12.34
N ARG A 100 2.95 7.90 12.66
CA ARG A 100 2.11 6.86 12.09
C ARG A 100 2.11 6.88 10.55
N GLU A 101 1.99 8.07 9.97
CA GLU A 101 1.99 8.27 8.51
C GLU A 101 3.34 7.88 7.91
N TYR A 102 4.44 8.26 8.57
CA TYR A 102 5.78 7.88 8.15
C TYR A 102 5.99 6.37 8.18
N ASN A 103 5.61 5.73 9.28
CA ASN A 103 5.74 4.29 9.49
C ASN A 103 4.86 3.50 8.51
N LEU A 104 3.66 4.00 8.19
CA LEU A 104 2.81 3.41 7.15
C LEU A 104 3.53 3.41 5.80
N ALA A 105 4.02 4.58 5.36
CA ALA A 105 4.74 4.71 4.10
C ALA A 105 6.05 3.88 4.07
N LEU A 106 6.78 3.81 5.19
CA LEU A 106 8.00 2.99 5.29
C LEU A 106 7.68 1.49 5.17
N SER A 107 6.61 1.05 5.81
CA SER A 107 6.18 -0.35 5.73
C SER A 107 5.73 -0.75 4.32
N GLU A 108 5.03 0.12 3.61
CA GLU A 108 4.69 -0.08 2.19
C GLU A 108 5.95 -0.19 1.32
N ARG A 109 6.95 0.71 1.49
CA ARG A 109 8.21 0.62 0.75
C ARG A 109 8.96 -0.67 1.01
N ARG A 110 8.98 -1.18 2.26
CA ARG A 110 9.58 -2.48 2.60
C ARG A 110 8.91 -3.64 1.88
N ALA A 111 7.58 -3.67 1.87
CA ALA A 111 6.84 -4.69 1.16
C ALA A 111 7.05 -4.58 -0.36
N SER A 112 7.07 -3.37 -0.92
CA SER A 112 7.38 -3.13 -2.34
C SER A 112 8.81 -3.54 -2.71
N ALA A 113 9.80 -3.36 -1.84
CA ALA A 113 11.16 -3.82 -2.10
C ALA A 113 11.24 -5.35 -2.26
N VAL A 114 10.44 -6.10 -1.51
CA VAL A 114 10.28 -7.54 -1.68
C VAL A 114 9.62 -7.88 -3.02
N GLU A 115 8.52 -7.19 -3.37
CA GLU A 115 7.84 -7.35 -4.67
C GLU A 115 8.81 -7.08 -5.82
N ASP A 116 9.51 -5.95 -5.81
CA ASP A 116 10.44 -5.54 -6.86
C ASP A 116 11.54 -6.59 -7.08
N PHE A 117 12.08 -7.14 -5.99
CA PHE A 117 13.05 -8.22 -6.06
C PHE A 117 12.45 -9.47 -6.73
N LEU A 118 11.28 -9.92 -6.29
CA LEU A 118 10.62 -11.10 -6.86
C LEU A 118 10.26 -10.90 -8.33
N VAL A 119 9.77 -9.74 -8.70
CA VAL A 119 9.49 -9.37 -10.10
C VAL A 119 10.78 -9.36 -10.94
N SER A 120 11.87 -8.81 -10.41
CA SER A 120 13.18 -8.82 -11.09
C SER A 120 13.69 -10.24 -11.37
N THR A 121 13.32 -11.21 -10.53
CA THR A 121 13.66 -12.63 -10.69
C THR A 121 12.67 -13.42 -11.56
N GLY A 122 11.63 -12.75 -12.10
CA GLY A 122 10.69 -13.30 -13.08
C GLY A 122 9.37 -13.80 -12.50
N VAL A 123 9.00 -13.42 -11.28
CA VAL A 123 7.65 -13.62 -10.74
C VAL A 123 6.72 -12.55 -11.34
N SER A 124 5.49 -12.92 -11.68
CA SER A 124 4.49 -11.96 -12.16
C SER A 124 3.98 -11.09 -11.02
N SER A 125 3.98 -9.77 -11.20
CA SER A 125 3.39 -8.84 -10.23
C SER A 125 1.90 -9.08 -9.98
N PHE A 126 1.17 -9.65 -10.93
CA PHE A 126 -0.24 -10.03 -10.73
C PHE A 126 -0.44 -11.12 -9.65
N ASN A 127 0.62 -11.82 -9.29
CA ASN A 127 0.61 -12.86 -8.27
C ASN A 127 1.21 -12.38 -6.95
N ILE A 128 1.40 -11.08 -6.76
CA ILE A 128 1.93 -10.49 -5.53
C ILE A 128 0.98 -9.39 -5.06
N GLU A 129 0.57 -9.45 -3.81
CA GLU A 129 -0.21 -8.42 -3.12
C GLU A 129 0.67 -7.78 -2.05
N VAL A 130 0.68 -6.46 -1.99
CA VAL A 130 1.49 -5.68 -1.04
C VAL A 130 0.59 -4.88 -0.11
N VAL A 131 0.85 -4.98 1.20
CA VAL A 131 0.13 -4.23 2.23
C VAL A 131 1.11 -3.66 3.25
N GLY A 132 1.02 -2.37 3.55
CA GLY A 132 1.73 -1.74 4.65
C GLY A 132 0.83 -1.61 5.89
N TYR A 133 1.34 -2.04 7.04
CA TYR A 133 0.65 -1.88 8.33
C TYR A 133 1.29 -0.84 9.24
N GLY A 134 2.44 -0.27 8.85
CA GLY A 134 3.16 0.63 9.74
C GLY A 134 3.52 -0.06 11.04
N GLU A 135 3.21 0.59 12.15
CA GLU A 135 3.44 0.10 13.52
C GLU A 135 2.24 -0.62 14.15
N GLU A 136 1.13 -0.75 13.43
CA GLU A 136 -0.16 -1.21 13.97
C GLU A 136 -0.21 -2.69 14.35
N LYS A 137 0.68 -3.51 13.77
CA LYS A 137 0.74 -4.96 14.03
C LYS A 137 2.14 -5.37 14.56
N PRO A 138 2.52 -4.97 15.79
CA PRO A 138 3.80 -5.36 16.35
C PRO A 138 3.80 -6.85 16.75
N VAL A 139 4.90 -7.58 16.47
CA VAL A 139 5.11 -8.94 17.01
C VAL A 139 5.68 -8.90 18.42
N ASP A 140 6.28 -7.80 18.81
CA ASP A 140 6.80 -7.57 20.16
C ASP A 140 6.45 -6.14 20.57
N ALA A 141 5.56 -5.98 21.54
CA ALA A 141 5.07 -4.68 22.00
C ALA A 141 5.99 -3.97 22.99
N ALA A 142 7.19 -4.52 23.28
CA ALA A 142 8.13 -3.90 24.17
C ALA A 142 8.86 -2.73 23.50
N SER A 143 9.07 -1.64 24.24
CA SER A 143 9.80 -0.45 23.75
C SER A 143 11.30 -0.58 23.98
N ASN A 144 11.97 -1.44 23.22
CA ASN A 144 13.40 -1.67 23.29
C ASN A 144 13.99 -2.11 21.95
N GLN A 145 15.32 -2.10 21.83
CA GLN A 145 16.04 -2.43 20.58
C GLN A 145 15.71 -3.81 20.02
N ASN A 146 15.52 -4.81 20.90
CA ASN A 146 15.22 -6.18 20.46
C ASN A 146 13.81 -6.26 19.87
N ALA A 147 12.82 -5.63 20.51
CA ALA A 147 11.46 -5.57 20.02
C ALA A 147 11.39 -4.80 18.68
N TRP A 148 12.02 -3.63 18.62
CA TRP A 148 12.07 -2.84 17.40
C TRP A 148 12.69 -3.61 16.22
N ALA A 149 13.78 -4.37 16.47
CA ALA A 149 14.41 -5.18 15.43
C ALA A 149 13.48 -6.27 14.88
N LYS A 150 12.65 -6.89 15.74
CA LYS A 150 11.64 -7.87 15.32
C LYS A 150 10.48 -7.24 14.56
N ASN A 151 10.11 -6.00 14.91
CA ASN A 151 8.99 -5.29 14.30
C ASN A 151 9.34 -4.75 12.90
N ARG A 152 10.59 -4.41 12.63
CA ARG A 152 11.06 -3.98 11.30
C ARG A 152 11.17 -5.16 10.36
N ARG A 153 10.06 -5.55 9.75
CA ARG A 153 9.99 -6.76 8.92
C ARG A 153 9.00 -6.65 7.77
N ALA A 154 9.13 -7.55 6.82
CA ALA A 154 8.04 -7.95 5.93
C ALA A 154 7.72 -9.43 6.16
N GLU A 155 6.45 -9.76 6.21
CA GLU A 155 5.94 -11.13 6.37
C GLU A 155 5.32 -11.58 5.03
N LEU A 156 5.65 -12.79 4.61
CA LEU A 156 5.26 -13.32 3.31
C LEU A 156 4.36 -14.55 3.50
N TYR A 157 3.16 -14.49 2.92
CA TYR A 157 2.14 -15.52 3.03
C TYR A 157 1.72 -16.02 1.66
N PHE A 158 1.63 -17.34 1.48
CA PHE A 158 0.97 -17.90 0.30
C PHE A 158 -0.53 -17.94 0.53
N ILE A 159 -1.26 -17.25 -0.34
CA ILE A 159 -2.73 -17.25 -0.39
C ILE A 159 -3.19 -17.93 -1.68
N LYS A 160 -4.37 -18.52 -1.65
CA LYS A 160 -4.95 -19.23 -2.79
C LYS A 160 -6.11 -18.46 -3.38
#